data_2c71a97f9aee528fe44e66d1fa144c25
#
_entry.id   2c71a97f9aee528fe44e66d1fa144c25
#
_cell.length_a   1.000
_cell.length_b   1.000
_cell.length_c   1.000
_cell.angle_alpha   90.00
_cell.angle_beta   90.00
_cell.angle_gamma   90.00
#
_symmetry.space_group_name_H-M   'P 1'
#
loop_
_entity.id
_entity.type
_entity.pdbx_description
1 polymer ?
#
loop_
_entity_poly.entity_id
_entity_poly.type
_entity_poly.pdbx_seq_one_letter_code
_entity_poly.pdbx_strand_id
1 'polypeptide(L)'
;MKPPPNPFEIDAASIDDLLPEFDHRIDIIKIDVEGAEPLVFRGAQQAIAANPQVKIIMEWSPGQITHAGFDPGEFVKELDRMGLKVALVQPGVPGGPKPVTFDQLLAVPYHPGVVLTMRL
;
A
#
# COMPACT_ATOMS: atom_id res chain seq x y z
N MET A 1 2.39 35.66 -20.05
CA MET A 1 3.58 34.95 -19.54
C MET A 1 3.18 34.14 -18.32
N LYS A 2 3.45 32.86 -18.34
CA LYS A 2 3.18 32.02 -17.16
C LYS A 2 4.18 32.36 -16.06
N PRO A 3 3.74 32.45 -14.80
CA PRO A 3 4.70 32.54 -13.69
C PRO A 3 5.61 31.31 -13.66
N PRO A 4 6.84 31.43 -13.17
CA PRO A 4 7.69 30.26 -13.00
C PRO A 4 7.00 29.22 -12.10
N PRO A 5 7.18 27.91 -12.35
CA PRO A 5 6.59 26.90 -11.49
C PRO A 5 7.10 27.05 -10.06
N ASN A 6 6.22 26.77 -9.10
CA ASN A 6 6.62 26.71 -7.71
C ASN A 6 7.73 25.65 -7.56
N PRO A 7 8.91 25.98 -6.97
CA PRO A 7 10.00 25.02 -6.84
C PRO A 7 9.64 23.78 -6.00
N PHE A 8 8.55 23.83 -5.25
CA PHE A 8 8.04 22.69 -4.46
C PHE A 8 6.94 21.89 -5.17
N GLU A 9 6.53 22.32 -6.37
CA GLU A 9 5.60 21.55 -7.19
C GLU A 9 6.33 20.45 -7.94
N ILE A 10 5.77 19.25 -7.93
CA ILE A 10 6.27 18.09 -8.67
C ILE A 10 5.11 17.47 -9.43
N ASP A 11 5.42 16.80 -10.53
CA ASP A 11 4.43 16.01 -11.25
C ASP A 11 4.10 14.77 -10.42
N ALA A 12 2.82 14.40 -10.45
CA ALA A 12 2.34 13.20 -9.79
C ALA A 12 1.67 12.29 -10.81
N ALA A 13 1.85 10.98 -10.63
CA ALA A 13 1.22 9.96 -11.44
C ALA A 13 0.86 8.77 -10.57
N SER A 14 -0.19 8.04 -10.93
CA SER A 14 -0.53 6.79 -10.28
C SER A 14 0.38 5.66 -10.77
N ILE A 15 0.45 4.57 -9.99
CA ILE A 15 1.18 3.36 -10.42
C ILE A 15 0.54 2.80 -11.70
N ASP A 16 -0.78 2.82 -11.80
CA ASP A 16 -1.48 2.35 -13.00
C ASP A 16 -1.10 3.16 -14.24
N ASP A 17 -0.93 4.47 -14.11
CA ASP A 17 -0.49 5.33 -15.21
C ASP A 17 0.93 4.98 -15.68
N LEU A 18 1.79 4.55 -14.76
CA LEU A 18 3.18 4.20 -15.06
C LEU A 18 3.37 2.75 -15.51
N LEU A 19 2.33 1.92 -15.35
CA LEU A 19 2.41 0.49 -15.60
C LEU A 19 2.96 0.12 -16.99
N PRO A 20 2.58 0.81 -18.10
CA PRO A 20 3.17 0.52 -19.41
C PRO A 20 4.68 0.72 -19.49
N GLU A 21 5.24 1.63 -18.68
CA GLU A 21 6.69 1.88 -18.65
C GLU A 21 7.48 0.72 -18.05
N PHE A 22 6.82 -0.19 -17.33
CA PHE A 22 7.42 -1.37 -16.73
C PHE A 22 7.01 -2.66 -17.44
N ASP A 23 6.57 -2.57 -18.69
CA ASP A 23 6.05 -3.71 -19.47
C ASP A 23 4.92 -4.43 -18.71
N HIS A 24 4.12 -3.69 -17.96
CA HIS A 24 3.01 -4.20 -17.13
C HIS A 24 3.44 -5.19 -16.03
N ARG A 25 4.73 -5.24 -15.70
CA ARG A 25 5.26 -6.15 -14.68
C ARG A 25 5.78 -5.39 -13.48
N ILE A 26 5.26 -5.75 -12.30
CA ILE A 26 5.72 -5.24 -11.00
C ILE A 26 5.86 -6.42 -10.04
N ASP A 27 7.02 -6.57 -9.45
CA ASP A 27 7.29 -7.65 -8.50
C ASP A 27 7.13 -7.20 -7.04
N ILE A 28 7.55 -5.97 -6.73
CA ILE A 28 7.54 -5.42 -5.37
C ILE A 28 7.07 -3.97 -5.43
N ILE A 29 6.18 -3.60 -4.51
CA ILE A 29 5.80 -2.21 -4.26
C ILE A 29 6.11 -1.91 -2.80
N LYS A 30 6.97 -0.91 -2.55
CA LYS A 30 7.19 -0.39 -1.21
C LYS A 30 6.49 0.95 -1.09
N ILE A 31 5.67 1.10 -0.05
CA ILE A 31 4.86 2.30 0.17
C ILE A 31 5.26 2.93 1.51
N ASP A 32 5.64 4.20 1.46
CA ASP A 32 6.01 4.99 2.63
C ASP A 32 5.49 6.42 2.42
N VAL A 33 4.19 6.62 2.67
CA VAL A 33 3.49 7.88 2.36
C VAL A 33 2.74 8.46 3.56
N GLU A 34 3.07 7.99 4.75
CA GLU A 34 2.65 8.57 6.04
C GLU A 34 1.13 8.83 6.15
N GLY A 35 0.32 7.83 5.82
CA GLY A 35 -1.14 7.87 5.96
C GLY A 35 -1.90 7.99 4.65
N ALA A 36 -1.25 8.30 3.52
CA ALA A 36 -1.89 8.40 2.22
C ALA A 36 -1.94 7.07 1.46
N GLU A 37 -1.67 5.95 2.13
CA GLU A 37 -1.70 4.61 1.53
C GLU A 37 -3.01 4.32 0.77
N PRO A 38 -4.21 4.72 1.26
CA PRO A 38 -5.43 4.49 0.49
C PRO A 38 -5.41 5.08 -0.92
N LEU A 39 -4.80 6.27 -1.09
CA LEU A 39 -4.66 6.87 -2.42
C LEU A 39 -3.73 6.06 -3.33
N VAL A 40 -2.63 5.55 -2.77
CA VAL A 40 -1.68 4.73 -3.52
C VAL A 40 -2.38 3.47 -4.05
N PHE A 41 -3.14 2.78 -3.20
CA PHE A 41 -3.85 1.57 -3.61
C PHE A 41 -4.95 1.86 -4.63
N ARG A 42 -5.65 2.98 -4.53
CA ARG A 42 -6.64 3.38 -5.54
C ARG A 42 -6.01 3.59 -6.91
N GLY A 43 -4.78 4.08 -6.95
CA GLY A 43 -4.02 4.28 -8.18
C GLY A 43 -3.19 3.07 -8.62
N ALA A 44 -3.33 1.91 -7.97
CA ALA A 44 -2.56 0.71 -8.25
C ALA A 44 -3.43 -0.53 -8.53
N GLN A 45 -4.72 -0.36 -8.70
CA GLN A 45 -5.65 -1.49 -8.83
C GLN A 45 -5.35 -2.36 -10.05
N GLN A 46 -5.07 -1.75 -11.19
CA GLN A 46 -4.73 -2.49 -12.41
C GLN A 46 -3.38 -3.18 -12.27
N ALA A 47 -2.39 -2.47 -11.71
CA ALA A 47 -1.05 -3.01 -11.50
C ALA A 47 -1.08 -4.25 -10.61
N ILE A 48 -1.82 -4.20 -9.52
CA ILE A 48 -1.95 -5.32 -8.58
C ILE A 48 -2.70 -6.48 -9.23
N ALA A 49 -3.81 -6.22 -9.91
CA ALA A 49 -4.58 -7.25 -10.59
C ALA A 49 -3.79 -7.95 -11.69
N ALA A 50 -2.94 -7.22 -12.40
CA ALA A 50 -2.10 -7.76 -13.46
C ALA A 50 -0.87 -8.52 -12.94
N ASN A 51 -0.53 -8.38 -11.66
CA ASN A 51 0.66 -8.96 -11.05
C ASN A 51 0.30 -9.75 -9.78
N PRO A 52 -0.33 -10.94 -9.91
CA PRO A 52 -0.80 -11.69 -8.73
C PRO A 52 0.32 -12.17 -7.80
N GLN A 53 1.57 -12.17 -8.27
CA GLN A 53 2.75 -12.50 -7.46
C GLN A 53 3.35 -11.30 -6.72
N VAL A 54 2.80 -10.10 -6.90
CA VAL A 54 3.35 -8.87 -6.31
C VAL A 54 3.37 -8.96 -4.79
N LYS A 55 4.45 -8.44 -4.21
CA LYS A 55 4.57 -8.23 -2.76
C LYS A 55 4.53 -6.74 -2.48
N ILE A 56 3.63 -6.34 -1.60
CA ILE A 56 3.47 -4.94 -1.24
C ILE A 56 3.91 -4.79 0.21
N ILE A 57 4.83 -3.88 0.46
CA ILE A 57 5.39 -3.63 1.78
C ILE A 57 5.01 -2.21 2.19
N MET A 58 4.39 -2.09 3.37
CA MET A 58 4.01 -0.78 3.89
C MET A 58 4.17 -0.73 5.40
N GLU A 59 4.18 0.48 5.94
CA GLU A 59 4.03 0.74 7.36
C GLU A 59 2.53 0.79 7.69
N TRP A 60 2.15 0.29 8.84
CA TRP A 60 0.78 0.38 9.33
C TRP A 60 0.70 1.40 10.45
N SER A 61 0.01 2.49 10.21
CA SER A 61 -0.24 3.54 11.19
C SER A 61 -1.65 4.10 11.02
N PRO A 62 -2.65 3.51 11.69
CA PRO A 62 -4.02 3.98 11.58
C PRO A 62 -4.19 5.43 12.03
N GLY A 63 -3.34 5.91 12.97
CA GLY A 63 -3.35 7.32 13.36
C GLY A 63 -2.97 8.25 12.22
N GLN A 64 -1.95 7.91 11.45
CA GLN A 64 -1.55 8.69 10.28
C GLN A 64 -2.62 8.64 9.16
N ILE A 65 -3.21 7.47 8.94
CA ILE A 65 -4.30 7.30 7.96
C ILE A 65 -5.47 8.22 8.30
N THR A 66 -5.88 8.24 9.57
CA THR A 66 -6.94 9.12 10.04
C THR A 66 -6.56 10.59 9.89
N HIS A 67 -5.33 10.95 10.25
CA HIS A 67 -4.83 12.31 10.10
C HIS A 67 -4.80 12.77 8.64
N ALA A 68 -4.54 11.86 7.71
CA ALA A 68 -4.55 12.13 6.28
C ALA A 68 -5.98 12.25 5.69
N GLY A 69 -7.01 12.02 6.49
CA GLY A 69 -8.40 12.16 6.08
C GLY A 69 -9.08 10.87 5.63
N PHE A 70 -8.48 9.71 5.93
CA PHE A 70 -9.03 8.40 5.56
C PHE A 70 -9.46 7.61 6.78
N ASP A 71 -10.35 6.66 6.59
CA ASP A 71 -10.78 5.75 7.63
C ASP A 71 -10.02 4.41 7.51
N PRO A 72 -9.26 4.01 8.53
CA PRO A 72 -8.53 2.74 8.49
C PRO A 72 -9.41 1.52 8.25
N GLY A 73 -10.61 1.49 8.82
CA GLY A 73 -11.56 0.40 8.63
C GLY A 73 -12.02 0.28 7.18
N GLU A 74 -12.32 1.39 6.52
CA GLU A 74 -12.68 1.40 5.10
C GLU A 74 -11.48 1.00 4.23
N PHE A 75 -10.28 1.43 4.61
CA PHE A 75 -9.07 1.06 3.88
C PHE A 75 -8.85 -0.45 3.87
N VAL A 76 -8.94 -1.12 5.02
CA VAL A 76 -8.75 -2.58 5.05
C VAL A 76 -9.85 -3.32 4.29
N LYS A 77 -11.07 -2.80 4.24
CA LYS A 77 -12.13 -3.35 3.39
C LYS A 77 -11.77 -3.25 1.91
N GLU A 78 -11.19 -2.14 1.48
CA GLU A 78 -10.70 -1.98 0.11
C GLU A 78 -9.62 -3.00 -0.22
N LEU A 79 -8.65 -3.21 0.69
CA LEU A 79 -7.59 -4.19 0.52
C LEU A 79 -8.17 -5.61 0.40
N ASP A 80 -9.14 -5.94 1.22
CA ASP A 80 -9.80 -7.25 1.17
C ASP A 80 -10.55 -7.45 -0.14
N ARG A 81 -11.26 -6.44 -0.62
CA ARG A 81 -11.96 -6.49 -1.93
C ARG A 81 -11.01 -6.67 -3.10
N MET A 82 -9.78 -6.15 -2.98
CA MET A 82 -8.74 -6.33 -4.00
C MET A 82 -8.17 -7.76 -4.00
N GLY A 83 -8.56 -8.61 -3.07
CA GLY A 83 -8.08 -9.97 -2.97
C GLY A 83 -6.78 -10.12 -2.19
N LEU A 84 -6.38 -9.11 -1.44
CA LEU A 84 -5.15 -9.12 -0.67
C LEU A 84 -5.31 -9.83 0.68
N LYS A 85 -4.21 -10.38 1.16
CA LYS A 85 -4.05 -10.89 2.52
C LYS A 85 -2.86 -10.20 3.17
N VAL A 86 -2.80 -10.20 4.49
CA VAL A 86 -1.83 -9.43 5.26
C VAL A 86 -1.00 -10.31 6.18
N ALA A 87 0.27 -9.96 6.31
CA ALA A 87 1.19 -10.57 7.27
C ALA A 87 2.08 -9.51 7.89
N LEU A 88 2.51 -9.74 9.12
CA LEU A 88 3.39 -8.84 9.85
C LEU A 88 4.83 -9.36 9.82
N VAL A 89 5.77 -8.49 9.43
CA VAL A 89 7.19 -8.81 9.49
C VAL A 89 7.63 -8.84 10.95
N GLN A 90 8.28 -9.92 11.35
CA GLN A 90 8.82 -10.10 12.71
C GLN A 90 10.32 -10.34 12.62
N PRO A 91 11.16 -9.27 12.65
CA PRO A 91 12.61 -9.41 12.56
C PRO A 91 13.15 -10.35 13.64
N GLY A 92 14.08 -11.25 13.25
CA GLY A 92 14.72 -12.17 14.17
C GLY A 92 13.86 -13.38 14.58
N VAL A 93 12.63 -13.50 14.06
CA VAL A 93 11.76 -14.65 14.32
C VAL A 93 11.80 -15.59 13.11
N PRO A 94 12.14 -16.88 13.30
CA PRO A 94 12.11 -17.84 12.20
C PRO A 94 10.70 -18.03 11.64
N GLY A 95 10.61 -18.35 10.35
CA GLY A 95 9.34 -18.69 9.71
C GLY A 95 8.75 -17.58 8.83
N GLY A 96 9.44 -16.44 8.70
CA GLY A 96 9.00 -15.34 7.86
C GLY A 96 7.87 -14.51 8.46
N PRO A 97 7.18 -13.69 7.64
CA PRO A 97 6.09 -12.86 8.12
C PRO A 97 4.95 -13.68 8.72
N LYS A 98 4.37 -13.17 9.80
CA LYS A 98 3.26 -13.82 10.50
C LYS A 98 1.93 -13.43 9.86
N PRO A 99 1.16 -14.36 9.27
CA PRO A 99 -0.18 -14.06 8.77
C PRO A 99 -1.11 -13.58 9.88
N VAL A 100 -1.87 -12.54 9.59
CA VAL A 100 -2.90 -12.01 10.49
C VAL A 100 -4.15 -11.71 9.66
N THR A 101 -5.29 -11.57 10.34
CA THR A 101 -6.51 -11.11 9.68
C THR A 101 -6.51 -9.58 9.60
N PHE A 102 -7.34 -9.01 8.74
CA PHE A 102 -7.52 -7.55 8.71
C PHE A 102 -8.13 -7.03 10.02
N ASP A 103 -9.00 -7.79 10.67
CA ASP A 103 -9.52 -7.42 11.99
C ASP A 103 -8.42 -7.35 13.04
N GLN A 104 -7.49 -8.30 13.00
CA GLN A 104 -6.31 -8.27 13.88
C GLN A 104 -5.42 -7.08 13.57
N LEU A 105 -5.23 -6.74 12.28
CA LEU A 105 -4.46 -5.57 11.89
C LEU A 105 -5.08 -4.29 12.42
N LEU A 106 -6.41 -4.14 12.36
CA LEU A 106 -7.11 -2.97 12.87
C LEU A 106 -6.88 -2.75 14.35
N ALA A 107 -6.63 -3.82 15.12
CA ALA A 107 -6.34 -3.74 16.55
C ALA A 107 -4.89 -3.33 16.85
N VAL A 108 -4.02 -3.30 15.84
CA VAL A 108 -2.61 -2.92 16.00
C VAL A 108 -2.49 -1.39 15.85
N PRO A 109 -2.00 -0.67 16.87
CA PRO A 109 -1.89 0.80 16.78
C PRO A 109 -0.77 1.27 15.88
N TYR A 110 0.26 0.45 15.65
CA TYR A 110 1.37 0.74 14.77
C TYR A 110 2.17 -0.52 14.48
N HIS A 111 2.63 -0.67 13.23
CA HIS A 111 3.59 -1.72 12.88
C HIS A 111 4.48 -1.25 11.71
N PRO A 112 5.82 -1.37 11.83
CA PRO A 112 6.74 -0.84 10.82
C PRO A 112 6.81 -1.67 9.54
N GLY A 113 6.38 -2.93 9.55
CA GLY A 113 6.51 -3.81 8.40
C GLY A 113 5.31 -4.71 8.20
N VAL A 114 4.45 -4.33 7.25
CA VAL A 114 3.29 -5.11 6.83
C VAL A 114 3.52 -5.54 5.39
N VAL A 115 3.28 -6.82 5.11
CA VAL A 115 3.36 -7.39 3.77
C VAL A 115 1.97 -7.78 3.30
N LEU A 116 1.60 -7.29 2.13
CA LEU A 116 0.35 -7.65 1.47
C LEU A 116 0.65 -8.47 0.22
N THR A 117 -0.06 -9.58 0.06
CA THR A 117 0.06 -10.46 -1.11
C THR A 117 -1.34 -10.89 -1.55
N MET A 118 -1.45 -11.30 -2.81
CA MET A 118 -2.74 -11.78 -3.32
C MET A 118 -3.10 -13.15 -2.72
N ARG A 119 -4.37 -13.32 -2.37
CA ARG A 119 -4.93 -14.64 -2.08
C ARG A 119 -4.97 -15.44 -3.38
N LEU A 120 -4.43 -16.62 -3.35
CA LEU A 120 -4.41 -17.52 -4.50
C LEU A 120 -5.38 -18.67 -4.30
#